data_a8ca665636914da78b49db994dcfe17d
#
_entry.id   a8ca665636914da78b49db994dcfe17d
#
_cell.length_a   1.000
_cell.length_b   1.000
_cell.length_c   1.000
_cell.angle_alpha   90.00
_cell.angle_beta   90.00
_cell.angle_gamma   90.00
#
_symmetry.space_group_name_H-M   'P 1'
#
loop_
_entity.id
_entity.type
_entity.pdbx_description
1 polymer ?
#
loop_
_entity_poly.entity_id
_entity_poly.type
_entity_poly.pdbx_seq_one_letter_code
_entity_poly.pdbx_strand_id
1 'polypeptide(L)'
;AALVVAAFIVYPKVRDSRYVDIEAKHIGQIYASVKSAYAGQPDYRGLSTTAVSIPAQFFPDDMLTKNITWGMSSWGGYVVVDANNISPSGASNSSFTITYSDVPANVCTRLITSVGSTFFNIYVSNVKGIVDKNSGTLVKNNGGDIDVVLTASVCSAGNLNNQISFLSL
;
A
#
# COMPACT_ATOMS: atom_id res chain seq x y z
N ALA A 1 30.53 14.06 -21.65
CA ALA A 1 29.95 14.84 -20.51
C ALA A 1 28.43 14.87 -20.59
N ALA A 2 27.82 15.07 -21.78
CA ALA A 2 26.36 15.11 -21.94
C ALA A 2 25.67 13.80 -21.63
N LEU A 3 26.29 12.65 -21.97
CA LEU A 3 25.75 11.32 -21.69
C LEU A 3 25.69 11.01 -20.18
N VAL A 4 26.68 11.48 -19.40
CA VAL A 4 26.72 11.26 -17.95
C VAL A 4 25.62 12.05 -17.26
N VAL A 5 25.39 13.29 -17.67
CA VAL A 5 24.31 14.15 -17.12
C VAL A 5 22.95 13.54 -17.42
N ALA A 6 22.71 13.05 -18.63
CA ALA A 6 21.46 12.40 -19.00
C ALA A 6 21.20 11.12 -18.17
N ALA A 7 22.23 10.32 -17.89
CA ALA A 7 22.09 9.13 -17.05
C ALA A 7 21.66 9.45 -15.62
N PHE A 8 22.18 10.51 -15.02
CA PHE A 8 21.79 10.94 -13.66
C PHE A 8 20.35 11.45 -13.58
N ILE A 9 19.78 11.99 -14.65
CA ILE A 9 18.41 12.47 -14.68
C ILE A 9 17.42 11.34 -14.96
N VAL A 10 17.73 10.44 -15.88
CA VAL A 10 16.82 9.37 -16.35
C VAL A 10 16.75 8.20 -15.38
N TYR A 11 17.86 7.82 -14.75
CA TYR A 11 17.90 6.64 -13.88
C TYR A 11 16.90 6.67 -12.72
N PRO A 12 16.75 7.76 -11.93
CA PRO A 12 15.74 7.79 -10.85
C PRO A 12 14.32 7.61 -11.34
N LYS A 13 13.95 8.18 -12.50
CA LYS A 13 12.63 8.02 -13.10
C LYS A 13 12.34 6.58 -13.52
N VAL A 14 13.30 5.91 -14.10
CA VAL A 14 13.19 4.49 -14.49
C VAL A 14 13.04 3.61 -13.26
N ARG A 15 13.85 3.85 -12.23
CA ARG A 15 13.77 3.12 -10.96
C ARG A 15 12.39 3.29 -10.30
N ASP A 16 11.90 4.52 -10.19
CA ASP A 16 10.62 4.82 -9.56
C ASP A 16 9.45 4.20 -10.33
N SER A 17 9.50 4.22 -11.66
CA SER A 17 8.51 3.54 -12.51
C SER A 17 8.51 2.02 -12.28
N ARG A 18 9.68 1.41 -12.13
CA ARG A 18 9.79 -0.01 -11.80
C ARG A 18 9.23 -0.32 -10.43
N TYR A 19 9.47 0.54 -9.43
CA TYR A 19 8.89 0.37 -8.10
C TYR A 19 7.36 0.39 -8.16
N VAL A 20 6.77 1.33 -8.90
CA VAL A 20 5.32 1.41 -9.08
C VAL A 20 4.79 0.13 -9.73
N ASP A 21 5.40 -0.33 -10.81
CA ASP A 21 4.95 -1.53 -11.55
C ASP A 21 5.04 -2.78 -10.69
N ILE A 22 6.16 -2.97 -9.98
CA ILE A 22 6.38 -4.14 -9.12
C ILE A 22 5.38 -4.13 -7.95
N GLU A 23 5.25 -3.00 -7.24
CA GLU A 23 4.39 -2.93 -6.06
C GLU A 23 2.91 -2.92 -6.42
N ALA A 24 2.51 -2.37 -7.56
CA ALA A 24 1.15 -2.51 -8.06
C ALA A 24 0.77 -3.97 -8.29
N LYS A 25 1.69 -4.76 -8.83
CA LYS A 25 1.52 -6.20 -9.01
C LYS A 25 1.45 -6.92 -7.66
N HIS A 26 2.31 -6.59 -6.71
CA HIS A 26 2.30 -7.17 -5.37
C HIS A 26 0.98 -6.87 -4.64
N ILE A 27 0.49 -5.64 -4.71
CA ILE A 27 -0.80 -5.24 -4.12
C ILE A 27 -1.93 -6.07 -4.72
N GLY A 28 -1.94 -6.26 -6.03
CA GLY A 28 -2.93 -7.09 -6.71
C GLY A 28 -2.90 -8.55 -6.26
N GLN A 29 -1.72 -9.11 -6.06
CA GLN A 29 -1.54 -10.49 -5.58
C GLN A 29 -1.99 -10.64 -4.12
N ILE A 30 -1.62 -9.71 -3.25
CA ILE A 30 -2.05 -9.70 -1.84
C ILE A 30 -3.57 -9.58 -1.77
N TYR A 31 -4.14 -8.62 -2.50
CA TYR A 31 -5.58 -8.40 -2.56
C TYR A 31 -6.33 -9.68 -2.98
N ALA A 32 -5.91 -10.30 -4.06
CA ALA A 32 -6.52 -11.52 -4.56
C ALA A 32 -6.41 -12.68 -3.57
N SER A 33 -5.26 -12.82 -2.91
CA SER A 33 -5.02 -13.87 -1.91
C SER A 33 -5.92 -13.71 -0.68
N VAL A 34 -6.06 -12.48 -0.18
CA VAL A 34 -6.95 -12.19 0.96
C VAL A 34 -8.41 -12.46 0.58
N LYS A 35 -8.85 -11.95 -0.56
CA LYS A 35 -10.22 -12.16 -1.04
C LYS A 35 -10.55 -13.64 -1.23
N SER A 36 -9.63 -14.40 -1.77
CA SER A 36 -9.81 -15.83 -1.98
C SER A 36 -9.89 -16.58 -0.65
N ALA A 37 -9.00 -16.28 0.29
CA ALA A 37 -8.95 -16.95 1.59
C ALA A 37 -10.20 -16.68 2.45
N TYR A 38 -10.76 -15.48 2.36
CA TYR A 38 -11.92 -15.07 3.14
C TYR A 38 -13.25 -15.10 2.36
N ALA A 39 -13.26 -15.67 1.16
CA ALA A 39 -14.45 -15.71 0.30
C ALA A 39 -15.68 -16.37 0.94
N GLY A 40 -15.46 -17.41 1.76
CA GLY A 40 -16.52 -18.10 2.50
C GLY A 40 -16.77 -17.57 3.90
N GLN A 41 -16.12 -16.49 4.30
CA GLN A 41 -16.22 -15.93 5.64
C GLN A 41 -17.08 -14.66 5.66
N PRO A 42 -17.82 -14.42 6.76
CA PRO A 42 -18.66 -13.19 6.87
C PRO A 42 -17.82 -11.93 7.08
N ASP A 43 -16.59 -12.05 7.56
CA ASP A 43 -15.69 -10.92 7.84
C ASP A 43 -14.23 -11.39 7.75
N TYR A 44 -13.29 -10.47 8.03
CA TYR A 44 -11.85 -10.71 8.02
C TYR A 44 -11.28 -11.03 9.40
N ARG A 45 -12.10 -11.65 10.26
CA ARG A 45 -11.71 -11.96 11.64
C ARG A 45 -10.41 -12.74 11.70
N GLY A 46 -9.49 -12.27 12.55
CA GLY A 46 -8.19 -12.90 12.76
C GLY A 46 -7.13 -12.53 11.75
N LEU A 47 -7.47 -11.79 10.68
CA LEU A 47 -6.48 -11.38 9.68
C LEU A 47 -5.48 -10.41 10.30
N SER A 48 -4.23 -10.83 10.37
CA SER A 48 -3.09 -9.99 10.75
C SER A 48 -1.86 -10.45 10.00
N THR A 49 -0.86 -9.60 9.92
CA THR A 49 0.36 -9.88 9.16
C THR A 49 1.07 -11.13 9.67
N THR A 50 1.35 -11.19 10.98
CA THR A 50 2.12 -12.29 11.56
C THR A 50 1.31 -13.57 11.77
N ALA A 51 0.03 -13.46 12.13
CA ALA A 51 -0.78 -14.62 12.45
C ALA A 51 -1.35 -15.31 11.21
N VAL A 52 -1.65 -14.57 10.15
CA VAL A 52 -2.34 -15.13 8.98
C VAL A 52 -1.62 -14.82 7.67
N SER A 53 -1.31 -13.58 7.40
CA SER A 53 -0.85 -13.16 6.07
C SER A 53 0.48 -13.80 5.66
N ILE A 54 1.41 -13.94 6.59
CA ILE A 54 2.68 -14.62 6.34
C ILE A 54 2.53 -16.14 6.31
N PRO A 55 1.94 -16.80 7.34
CA PRO A 55 1.77 -18.26 7.29
C PRO A 55 0.91 -18.76 6.14
N ALA A 56 -0.10 -17.99 5.73
CA ALA A 56 -0.97 -18.33 4.60
C ALA A 56 -0.40 -17.95 3.24
N GLN A 57 0.82 -17.37 3.21
CA GLN A 57 1.51 -16.98 1.98
C GLN A 57 0.75 -15.95 1.14
N PHE A 58 0.14 -14.96 1.77
CA PHE A 58 -0.52 -13.86 1.07
C PHE A 58 0.47 -12.91 0.41
N PHE A 59 1.68 -12.80 0.98
CA PHE A 59 2.74 -11.99 0.39
C PHE A 59 3.46 -12.75 -0.72
N PRO A 60 3.81 -12.09 -1.84
CA PRO A 60 4.75 -12.64 -2.81
C PRO A 60 6.09 -12.98 -2.15
N ASP A 61 6.75 -14.02 -2.65
CA ASP A 61 7.99 -14.53 -2.05
C ASP A 61 9.11 -13.48 -1.99
N ASP A 62 9.21 -12.63 -2.99
CA ASP A 62 10.23 -11.58 -3.05
C ASP A 62 10.02 -10.46 -2.00
N MET A 63 8.84 -10.36 -1.41
CA MET A 63 8.57 -9.45 -0.28
C MET A 63 9.04 -10.01 1.07
N LEU A 64 9.37 -11.28 1.16
CA LEU A 64 9.75 -11.96 2.42
C LEU A 64 11.21 -12.38 2.47
N THR A 65 12.03 -11.97 1.51
CA THR A 65 13.43 -12.43 1.39
C THR A 65 14.32 -11.95 2.53
N LYS A 66 14.01 -10.81 3.14
CA LYS A 66 14.84 -10.21 4.20
C LYS A 66 14.21 -10.28 5.58
N ASN A 67 12.92 -10.57 5.67
CA ASN A 67 12.19 -10.59 6.91
C ASN A 67 10.99 -11.53 6.80
N ILE A 68 10.72 -12.27 7.87
CA ILE A 68 9.58 -13.19 7.97
C ILE A 68 8.50 -12.67 8.92
N THR A 69 8.64 -11.47 9.45
CA THR A 69 7.69 -10.86 10.39
C THR A 69 6.69 -9.94 9.67
N TRP A 70 7.12 -9.32 8.59
CA TRP A 70 6.31 -8.46 7.73
C TRP A 70 6.84 -8.50 6.31
N GLY A 71 6.03 -8.02 5.35
CA GLY A 71 6.48 -7.84 3.97
C GLY A 71 7.41 -6.64 3.84
N MET A 72 8.26 -6.66 2.81
CA MET A 72 9.17 -5.56 2.50
C MET A 72 8.94 -5.10 1.06
N SER A 73 8.80 -3.79 0.87
CA SER A 73 8.61 -3.18 -0.44
C SER A 73 9.94 -3.06 -1.20
N SER A 74 9.84 -2.66 -2.48
CA SER A 74 10.99 -2.44 -3.35
C SER A 74 11.95 -1.36 -2.84
N TRP A 75 11.46 -0.39 -2.07
CA TRP A 75 12.27 0.69 -1.46
C TRP A 75 12.70 0.38 -0.02
N GLY A 76 12.44 -0.82 0.48
CA GLY A 76 12.84 -1.25 1.82
C GLY A 76 11.90 -0.85 2.95
N GLY A 77 10.71 -0.36 2.64
CA GLY A 77 9.69 -0.07 3.64
C GLY A 77 8.92 -1.32 4.07
N TYR A 78 8.14 -1.21 5.14
CA TYR A 78 7.31 -2.30 5.63
C TYR A 78 6.00 -2.41 4.87
N VAL A 79 5.49 -3.64 4.76
CA VAL A 79 4.16 -3.91 4.23
C VAL A 79 3.44 -4.84 5.19
N VAL A 80 2.26 -4.41 5.64
CA VAL A 80 1.44 -5.18 6.58
C VAL A 80 0.02 -5.32 6.03
N VAL A 81 -0.64 -6.42 6.41
CA VAL A 81 -2.02 -6.73 5.98
C VAL A 81 -2.81 -7.14 7.20
N ASP A 82 -3.81 -6.34 7.57
CA ASP A 82 -4.58 -6.53 8.80
C ASP A 82 -6.07 -6.27 8.55
N ALA A 83 -6.91 -6.91 9.38
CA ALA A 83 -8.33 -6.62 9.42
C ALA A 83 -8.59 -5.18 9.90
N ASN A 84 -9.72 -4.62 9.48
CA ASN A 84 -10.12 -3.27 9.83
C ASN A 84 -11.64 -3.22 10.06
N ASN A 85 -12.07 -2.19 10.78
CA ASN A 85 -13.47 -1.97 11.13
C ASN A 85 -14.14 -0.89 10.29
N ILE A 86 -13.40 -0.25 9.39
CA ILE A 86 -13.94 0.83 8.55
C ILE A 86 -14.69 0.23 7.37
N SER A 87 -15.99 0.45 7.35
CA SER A 87 -16.89 0.05 6.27
C SER A 87 -18.20 0.82 6.43
N PRO A 88 -19.12 0.77 5.44
CA PRO A 88 -20.44 1.39 5.58
C PRO A 88 -21.23 0.88 6.80
N SER A 89 -21.06 -0.38 7.18
CA SER A 89 -21.72 -0.94 8.37
C SER A 89 -21.04 -0.59 9.68
N GLY A 90 -19.75 -0.26 9.65
CA GLY A 90 -18.94 -0.05 10.85
C GLY A 90 -18.72 -1.30 11.69
N ALA A 91 -19.05 -2.48 11.18
CA ALA A 91 -18.92 -3.72 11.91
C ALA A 91 -17.45 -4.11 12.10
N SER A 92 -17.16 -4.84 13.19
CA SER A 92 -15.81 -5.31 13.47
C SER A 92 -15.33 -6.25 12.36
N ASN A 93 -14.08 -6.06 11.92
CA ASN A 93 -13.42 -6.86 10.89
C ASN A 93 -14.14 -6.87 9.54
N SER A 94 -14.93 -5.84 9.25
CA SER A 94 -15.73 -5.74 8.02
C SER A 94 -14.93 -5.36 6.78
N SER A 95 -13.66 -5.03 6.96
CA SER A 95 -12.73 -4.65 5.90
C SER A 95 -11.32 -5.13 6.23
N PHE A 96 -10.40 -4.98 5.29
CA PHE A 96 -8.98 -5.20 5.53
C PHE A 96 -8.16 -4.09 4.91
N THR A 97 -6.94 -3.92 5.39
CA THR A 97 -6.04 -2.85 4.95
C THR A 97 -4.68 -3.41 4.60
N ILE A 98 -4.17 -3.01 3.44
CA ILE A 98 -2.78 -3.21 3.04
C ILE A 98 -2.06 -1.89 3.29
N THR A 99 -1.05 -1.87 4.16
CA THR A 99 -0.34 -0.66 4.55
C THR A 99 1.11 -0.73 4.12
N TYR A 100 1.56 0.30 3.41
CA TYR A 100 2.94 0.49 2.98
C TYR A 100 3.58 1.62 3.77
N SER A 101 4.81 1.43 4.24
CA SER A 101 5.56 2.48 4.94
C SER A 101 6.67 3.06 4.08
N ASP A 102 7.12 4.25 4.47
CA ASP A 102 8.32 4.91 3.92
C ASP A 102 8.28 5.04 2.39
N VAL A 103 7.11 5.32 1.85
CA VAL A 103 6.90 5.45 0.41
C VAL A 103 7.46 6.78 -0.07
N PRO A 104 8.41 6.78 -1.04
CA PRO A 104 8.92 8.02 -1.60
C PRO A 104 7.84 8.82 -2.32
N ALA A 105 7.92 10.15 -2.26
CA ALA A 105 6.96 11.05 -2.92
C ALA A 105 6.79 10.73 -4.41
N ASN A 106 7.88 10.41 -5.11
CA ASN A 106 7.86 10.09 -6.54
C ASN A 106 7.14 8.79 -6.88
N VAL A 107 6.96 7.90 -5.91
CA VAL A 107 6.25 6.62 -6.07
C VAL A 107 4.81 6.74 -5.56
N CYS A 108 4.59 7.51 -4.51
CA CYS A 108 3.34 7.59 -3.76
C CYS A 108 2.12 7.89 -4.65
N THR A 109 2.13 9.00 -5.36
CA THR A 109 0.99 9.40 -6.22
C THR A 109 0.73 8.37 -7.33
N ARG A 110 1.80 7.92 -7.99
CA ARG A 110 1.68 6.97 -9.10
C ARG A 110 1.18 5.60 -8.64
N LEU A 111 1.62 5.15 -7.48
CA LEU A 111 1.16 3.89 -6.91
C LEU A 111 -0.34 3.96 -6.58
N ILE A 112 -0.78 5.04 -5.93
CA ILE A 112 -2.18 5.24 -5.59
C ILE A 112 -3.06 5.29 -6.84
N THR A 113 -2.66 6.03 -7.87
CA THR A 113 -3.44 6.12 -9.11
C THR A 113 -3.44 4.81 -9.90
N SER A 114 -2.39 3.99 -9.79
CA SER A 114 -2.31 2.70 -10.48
C SER A 114 -3.26 1.65 -9.90
N VAL A 115 -3.41 1.60 -8.57
CA VAL A 115 -4.17 0.54 -7.90
C VAL A 115 -5.45 1.03 -7.24
N GLY A 116 -5.65 2.33 -7.18
CA GLY A 116 -6.67 2.94 -6.34
C GLY A 116 -8.11 2.59 -6.70
N SER A 117 -8.40 2.21 -7.95
CA SER A 117 -9.73 1.79 -8.35
C SER A 117 -10.22 0.54 -7.62
N THR A 118 -9.32 -0.30 -7.15
CA THR A 118 -9.62 -1.55 -6.44
C THR A 118 -10.08 -1.31 -4.99
N PHE A 119 -9.68 -0.20 -4.39
CA PHE A 119 -9.86 0.03 -2.96
C PHE A 119 -11.00 0.99 -2.65
N PHE A 120 -11.64 0.78 -1.50
CA PHE A 120 -12.77 1.57 -1.01
C PHE A 120 -12.31 2.90 -0.41
N ASN A 121 -11.28 2.86 0.44
CA ASN A 121 -10.65 4.05 1.02
C ASN A 121 -9.14 3.99 0.83
N ILE A 122 -8.50 5.14 0.67
CA ILE A 122 -7.04 5.26 0.65
C ILE A 122 -6.63 6.43 1.55
N TYR A 123 -5.75 6.15 2.51
CA TYR A 123 -5.20 7.14 3.46
C TYR A 123 -3.73 7.35 3.16
N VAL A 124 -3.27 8.60 3.25
CA VAL A 124 -1.84 8.95 3.17
C VAL A 124 -1.46 9.73 4.41
N SER A 125 -0.47 9.25 5.12
CA SER A 125 0.08 9.90 6.32
C SER A 125 1.57 10.17 6.14
N ASN A 126 2.01 11.38 6.51
CA ASN A 126 3.42 11.78 6.39
C ASN A 126 4.20 11.38 7.65
N VAL A 127 4.33 10.10 7.86
CA VAL A 127 5.01 9.52 9.05
C VAL A 127 6.05 8.50 8.61
N LYS A 128 7.08 8.35 9.41
CA LYS A 128 8.09 7.31 9.21
C LYS A 128 7.60 5.99 9.82
N GLY A 129 7.76 4.91 9.07
CA GLY A 129 7.30 3.59 9.49
C GLY A 129 5.78 3.45 9.44
N ILE A 130 5.25 2.47 10.15
CA ILE A 130 3.82 2.23 10.27
C ILE A 130 3.36 2.65 11.66
N VAL A 131 2.45 3.62 11.71
CA VAL A 131 1.90 4.15 12.97
C VAL A 131 0.45 3.69 13.13
N ASP A 132 -0.46 4.25 12.35
CA ASP A 132 -1.87 3.90 12.40
C ASP A 132 -2.41 3.80 10.97
N LYS A 133 -2.91 2.64 10.61
CA LYS A 133 -3.44 2.37 9.26
C LYS A 133 -4.63 3.23 8.88
N ASN A 134 -5.30 3.82 9.86
CA ASN A 134 -6.48 4.66 9.64
C ASN A 134 -6.17 6.16 9.78
N SER A 135 -4.89 6.52 9.91
CA SER A 135 -4.48 7.91 10.07
C SER A 135 -4.14 8.56 8.75
N GLY A 136 -4.14 9.88 8.75
CA GLY A 136 -3.69 10.70 7.63
C GLY A 136 -4.82 11.28 6.81
N THR A 137 -4.48 11.74 5.62
CA THR A 137 -5.41 12.37 4.69
C THR A 137 -6.10 11.32 3.85
N LEU A 138 -7.42 11.39 3.77
CA LEU A 138 -8.25 10.50 2.98
C LEU A 138 -8.29 11.01 1.53
N VAL A 139 -7.54 10.36 0.65
CA VAL A 139 -7.43 10.75 -0.76
C VAL A 139 -8.44 10.02 -1.66
N LYS A 140 -9.02 8.94 -1.17
CA LYS A 140 -10.18 8.26 -1.76
C LYS A 140 -11.13 7.88 -0.65
N ASN A 141 -12.40 8.27 -0.77
CA ASN A 141 -13.39 8.12 0.29
C ASN A 141 -14.61 7.35 -0.18
N ASN A 142 -14.96 6.29 0.54
CA ASN A 142 -16.20 5.53 0.36
C ASN A 142 -16.46 5.08 -1.08
N GLY A 143 -15.42 4.59 -1.75
CA GLY A 143 -15.52 4.11 -3.12
C GLY A 143 -15.65 5.19 -4.19
N GLY A 144 -15.51 6.46 -3.81
CA GLY A 144 -15.53 7.59 -4.75
C GLY A 144 -14.26 7.67 -5.60
N ASP A 145 -14.12 8.78 -6.31
CA ASP A 145 -12.95 9.01 -7.15
C ASP A 145 -11.72 9.38 -6.29
N ILE A 146 -10.53 9.09 -6.82
CA ILE A 146 -9.29 9.54 -6.22
C ILE A 146 -9.15 11.05 -6.45
N ASP A 147 -8.93 11.80 -5.37
CA ASP A 147 -8.56 13.21 -5.47
C ASP A 147 -7.07 13.31 -5.83
N VAL A 148 -6.78 13.42 -7.12
CA VAL A 148 -5.41 13.40 -7.64
C VAL A 148 -4.60 14.62 -7.16
N VAL A 149 -5.23 15.78 -7.09
CA VAL A 149 -4.56 17.02 -6.63
C VAL A 149 -4.18 16.89 -5.16
N LEU A 150 -5.11 16.46 -4.33
CA LEU A 150 -4.86 16.22 -2.89
C LEU A 150 -3.80 15.14 -2.69
N THR A 151 -3.87 14.04 -3.45
CA THR A 151 -2.90 12.96 -3.41
C THR A 151 -1.48 13.45 -3.71
N ALA A 152 -1.32 14.22 -4.78
CA ALA A 152 -0.01 14.77 -5.15
C ALA A 152 0.54 15.70 -4.07
N SER A 153 -0.31 16.54 -3.48
CA SER A 153 0.08 17.46 -2.41
C SER A 153 0.54 16.71 -1.15
N VAL A 154 -0.23 15.74 -0.70
CA VAL A 154 0.09 14.98 0.52
C VAL A 154 1.32 14.10 0.31
N CYS A 155 1.43 13.43 -0.82
CA CYS A 155 2.61 12.60 -1.16
C CYS A 155 3.90 13.43 -1.19
N SER A 156 3.85 14.63 -1.78
CA SER A 156 5.01 15.53 -1.84
C SER A 156 5.44 16.01 -0.45
N ALA A 157 4.48 16.31 0.42
CA ALA A 157 4.75 16.79 1.78
C ALA A 157 5.51 15.75 2.62
N GLY A 158 5.29 14.46 2.39
CA GLY A 158 5.96 13.39 3.10
C GLY A 158 7.39 13.09 2.67
N ASN A 159 7.79 13.58 1.52
CA ASN A 159 9.11 13.35 0.91
C ASN A 159 9.45 11.85 0.83
N LEU A 160 10.28 11.32 1.73
CA LEU A 160 10.67 9.89 1.77
C LEU A 160 9.84 9.07 2.77
N ASN A 161 8.92 9.69 3.49
CA ASN A 161 8.21 9.07 4.61
C ASN A 161 6.69 9.22 4.45
N ASN A 162 6.13 8.53 3.46
CA ASN A 162 4.68 8.42 3.32
C ASN A 162 4.23 7.03 3.74
N GLN A 163 3.23 6.96 4.62
CA GLN A 163 2.47 5.75 4.87
C GLN A 163 1.22 5.78 3.99
N ILE A 164 1.01 4.73 3.20
CA ILE A 164 -0.21 4.59 2.40
C ILE A 164 -1.00 3.40 2.93
N SER A 165 -2.27 3.61 3.22
CA SER A 165 -3.18 2.55 3.66
C SER A 165 -4.26 2.34 2.60
N PHE A 166 -4.29 1.15 2.00
CA PHE A 166 -5.28 0.74 1.02
C PHE A 166 -6.31 -0.13 1.73
N LEU A 167 -7.54 0.36 1.85
CA LEU A 167 -8.62 -0.33 2.53
C LEU A 167 -9.61 -0.92 1.54
N SER A 168 -9.93 -2.20 1.70
CA SER A 168 -10.92 -2.93 0.91
C SER A 168 -12.02 -3.53 1.79
N LEU A 169 -13.23 -3.49 1.28
CA LEU A 169 -14.37 -4.16 1.90
C LEU A 169 -14.30 -5.67 1.71
#